data_7ef867a53b17772d51c3a41837f60712
#
_entry.id   7ef867a53b17772d51c3a41837f60712
#
_cell.length_a   1.000
_cell.length_b   1.000
_cell.length_c   1.000
_cell.angle_alpha   90.00
_cell.angle_beta   90.00
_cell.angle_gamma   90.00
#
_symmetry.space_group_name_H-M   'P 1'
#
loop_
_entity.id
_entity.type
_entity.pdbx_description
1 polymer ?
#
loop_
_entity_poly.entity_id
_entity_poly.type
_entity_poly.pdbx_seq_one_letter_code
_entity_poly.pdbx_strand_id
1 'polypeptide(L)'
;MGFKPKNHYSFSQISTFKSCREQYKLVYFEGIRKKSESIEAFMGKCVHATLEWLYQKENIAKPYLTFDSICTKYDDIWVGSWHKDIFIADVRMGSDNYYSIGKRCLSNYYHKYGPTFDEYVVGTELAMDFKMNGRYHFRGVVDRLDRPKPGRYVIHDYKTGKHPLTVNSAKNNLQLVIYHLCV
;
A
#
# COMPACT_ATOMS: atom_id res chain seq x y z
N MET A 1 9.38 33.00 -0.52
CA MET A 1 8.76 32.07 0.45
C MET A 1 9.85 31.16 0.98
N GLY A 2 10.14 31.24 2.29
CA GLY A 2 11.21 30.46 2.91
C GLY A 2 10.85 28.96 2.99
N PHE A 3 11.78 28.15 2.60
CA PHE A 3 11.74 26.70 2.74
C PHE A 3 11.52 26.32 4.21
N LYS A 4 10.43 25.59 4.51
CA LYS A 4 10.26 24.89 5.79
C LYS A 4 10.64 23.43 5.54
N PRO A 5 11.79 22.94 6.07
CA PRO A 5 12.11 21.53 5.99
C PRO A 5 10.99 20.72 6.63
N LYS A 6 10.53 19.66 5.96
CA LYS A 6 9.61 18.72 6.60
C LYS A 6 10.34 18.08 7.77
N ASN A 7 9.73 18.09 8.93
CA ASN A 7 10.31 17.53 10.16
C ASN A 7 10.36 15.98 10.15
N HIS A 8 10.07 15.34 9.03
CA HIS A 8 10.04 13.89 8.92
C HIS A 8 10.46 13.40 7.53
N TYR A 9 10.96 12.18 7.49
CA TYR A 9 11.34 11.44 6.28
C TYR A 9 10.38 10.27 6.07
N SER A 10 10.13 9.90 4.82
CA SER A 10 9.40 8.68 4.47
C SER A 10 10.16 7.88 3.41
N PHE A 11 9.83 6.60 3.28
CA PHE A 11 10.39 5.76 2.21
C PHE A 11 10.18 6.41 0.83
N SER A 12 8.97 6.90 0.53
CA SER A 12 8.66 7.53 -0.75
C SER A 12 9.50 8.77 -1.02
N GLN A 13 9.78 9.60 0.01
CA GLN A 13 10.67 10.75 -0.12
C GLN A 13 12.11 10.32 -0.46
N ILE A 14 12.66 9.34 0.26
CA ILE A 14 14.01 8.84 0.06
C ILE A 14 14.12 8.18 -1.31
N SER A 15 13.14 7.39 -1.69
CA SER A 15 13.08 6.72 -3.00
C SER A 15 13.05 7.74 -4.14
N THR A 16 12.20 8.77 -4.03
CA THR A 16 12.15 9.85 -5.04
C THR A 16 13.48 10.59 -5.14
N PHE A 17 14.11 10.90 -4.00
CA PHE A 17 15.41 11.56 -4.01
C PHE A 17 16.50 10.72 -4.69
N LYS A 18 16.52 9.40 -4.43
CA LYS A 18 17.47 8.48 -5.07
C LYS A 18 17.23 8.33 -6.58
N SER A 19 15.96 8.31 -7.00
CA SER A 19 15.60 8.15 -8.41
C SER A 19 15.81 9.41 -9.22
N CYS A 20 15.36 10.56 -8.71
CA CYS A 20 15.46 11.84 -9.39
C CYS A 20 15.41 13.00 -8.40
N ARG A 21 16.54 13.68 -8.22
CA ARG A 21 16.66 14.82 -7.31
C ARG A 21 15.79 16.02 -7.73
N GLU A 22 15.61 16.24 -9.03
CA GLU A 22 14.76 17.31 -9.54
C GLU A 22 13.27 17.01 -9.25
N GLN A 23 12.82 15.78 -9.45
CA GLN A 23 11.49 15.35 -9.05
C GLN A 23 11.27 15.51 -7.54
N TYR A 24 12.27 15.17 -6.73
CA TYR A 24 12.21 15.39 -5.29
C TYR A 24 12.04 16.87 -4.94
N LYS A 25 12.82 17.76 -5.59
CA LYS A 25 12.71 19.21 -5.42
C LYS A 25 11.31 19.69 -5.76
N LEU A 26 10.81 19.38 -6.95
CA LEU A 26 9.48 19.79 -7.40
C LEU A 26 8.37 19.33 -6.43
N VAL A 27 8.40 18.05 -6.04
CA VAL A 27 7.31 17.46 -5.24
C VAL A 27 7.37 17.87 -3.77
N TYR A 28 8.56 17.84 -3.16
CA TYR A 28 8.68 17.97 -1.69
C TYR A 28 9.12 19.37 -1.22
N PHE A 29 9.74 20.15 -2.08
CA PHE A 29 10.12 21.53 -1.78
C PHE A 29 9.12 22.54 -2.37
N GLU A 30 8.85 22.43 -3.65
CA GLU A 30 7.99 23.38 -4.35
C GLU A 30 6.50 23.01 -4.27
N GLY A 31 6.18 21.78 -3.83
CA GLY A 31 4.80 21.32 -3.68
C GLY A 31 4.08 21.03 -5.00
N ILE A 32 4.83 20.99 -6.10
CA ILE A 32 4.29 20.74 -7.44
C ILE A 32 4.03 19.24 -7.58
N ARG A 33 2.77 18.87 -7.65
CA ARG A 33 2.33 17.47 -7.84
C ARG A 33 1.50 17.34 -9.10
N LYS A 34 1.73 16.27 -9.86
CA LYS A 34 0.82 15.90 -10.95
C LYS A 34 -0.56 15.60 -10.37
N LYS A 35 -1.59 16.10 -11.00
CA LYS A 35 -2.98 15.72 -10.70
C LYS A 35 -3.32 14.35 -11.29
N SER A 36 -2.66 13.99 -12.40
CA SER A 36 -2.90 12.71 -13.08
C SER A 36 -2.35 11.53 -12.30
N GLU A 37 -3.10 10.44 -12.32
CA GLU A 37 -2.77 9.15 -11.72
C GLU A 37 -2.70 8.05 -12.78
N SER A 38 -1.68 7.17 -12.74
CA SER A 38 -1.67 6.04 -13.65
C SER A 38 -2.69 4.99 -13.22
N ILE A 39 -3.25 4.28 -14.19
CA ILE A 39 -4.24 3.22 -13.94
C ILE A 39 -3.67 2.10 -13.04
N GLU A 40 -2.36 1.84 -13.13
CA GLU A 40 -1.67 0.87 -12.26
C GLU A 40 -1.69 1.31 -10.80
N ALA A 41 -1.44 2.60 -10.54
CA ALA A 41 -1.49 3.16 -9.19
C ALA A 41 -2.93 3.17 -8.67
N PHE A 42 -3.89 3.55 -9.49
CA PHE A 42 -5.31 3.51 -9.17
C PHE A 42 -5.77 2.09 -8.83
N MET A 43 -5.47 1.11 -9.68
CA MET A 43 -5.77 -0.31 -9.43
C MET A 43 -5.15 -0.78 -8.10
N GLY A 44 -3.88 -0.44 -7.87
CA GLY A 44 -3.18 -0.78 -6.64
C GLY A 44 -3.90 -0.24 -5.41
N LYS A 45 -4.34 1.02 -5.43
CA LYS A 45 -5.12 1.62 -4.34
C LYS A 45 -6.45 0.92 -4.12
N CYS A 46 -7.17 0.54 -5.18
CA CYS A 46 -8.42 -0.20 -5.05
C CYS A 46 -8.22 -1.58 -4.39
N VAL A 47 -7.14 -2.30 -4.75
CA VAL A 47 -6.79 -3.58 -4.13
C VAL A 47 -6.44 -3.38 -2.66
N HIS A 48 -5.60 -2.39 -2.31
CA HIS A 48 -5.23 -2.09 -0.92
C HIS A 48 -6.46 -1.72 -0.08
N ALA A 49 -7.33 -0.85 -0.57
CA ALA A 49 -8.56 -0.46 0.13
C ALA A 49 -9.52 -1.66 0.33
N THR A 50 -9.56 -2.60 -0.62
CA THR A 50 -10.35 -3.84 -0.48
C THR A 50 -9.75 -4.74 0.60
N LEU A 51 -8.43 -4.90 0.64
CA LEU A 51 -7.75 -5.68 1.67
C LEU A 51 -7.83 -5.01 3.04
N GLU A 52 -7.76 -3.69 3.12
CA GLU A 52 -8.01 -2.95 4.35
C GLU A 52 -9.41 -3.23 4.89
N TRP A 53 -10.45 -3.13 4.03
CA TRP A 53 -11.82 -3.47 4.40
C TRP A 53 -11.96 -4.92 4.86
N LEU A 54 -11.28 -5.87 4.22
CA LEU A 54 -11.30 -7.28 4.57
C LEU A 54 -10.89 -7.51 6.03
N TYR A 55 -9.87 -6.79 6.50
CA TYR A 55 -9.31 -6.93 7.84
C TYR A 55 -9.89 -5.96 8.88
N GLN A 56 -10.98 -5.26 8.57
CA GLN A 56 -11.75 -4.54 9.59
C GLN A 56 -12.39 -5.53 10.57
N LYS A 57 -12.47 -5.14 11.84
CA LYS A 57 -12.96 -6.02 12.92
C LYS A 57 -14.33 -6.64 12.63
N GLU A 58 -15.24 -5.87 12.02
CA GLU A 58 -16.58 -6.29 11.67
C GLU A 58 -16.60 -7.39 10.60
N ASN A 59 -15.58 -7.45 9.77
CA ASN A 59 -15.46 -8.42 8.68
C ASN A 59 -14.74 -9.70 9.14
N ILE A 60 -13.63 -9.57 9.86
CA ILE A 60 -12.92 -10.74 10.42
C ILE A 60 -13.72 -11.45 11.52
N ALA A 61 -14.66 -10.79 12.16
CA ALA A 61 -15.59 -11.41 13.11
C ALA A 61 -16.62 -12.37 12.42
N LYS A 62 -16.75 -12.31 11.10
CA LYS A 62 -17.62 -13.24 10.35
C LYS A 62 -16.97 -14.62 10.27
N PRO A 63 -17.74 -15.71 10.35
CA PRO A 63 -17.19 -17.06 10.34
C PRO A 63 -16.42 -17.39 9.05
N TYR A 64 -16.77 -16.74 7.95
CA TYR A 64 -16.04 -16.76 6.67
C TYR A 64 -16.47 -15.60 5.79
N LEU A 65 -15.59 -15.18 4.89
CA LEU A 65 -15.88 -14.21 3.84
C LEU A 65 -15.80 -14.92 2.49
N THR A 66 -16.82 -14.79 1.67
CA THR A 66 -16.81 -15.35 0.32
C THR A 66 -15.97 -14.49 -0.63
N PHE A 67 -15.40 -15.09 -1.65
CA PHE A 67 -14.69 -14.34 -2.68
C PHE A 67 -15.63 -13.35 -3.40
N ASP A 68 -16.90 -13.71 -3.56
CA ASP A 68 -17.90 -12.82 -4.19
C ASP A 68 -18.11 -11.54 -3.38
N SER A 69 -18.11 -11.62 -2.03
CA SER A 69 -18.23 -10.42 -1.19
C SER A 69 -16.99 -9.49 -1.32
N ILE A 70 -15.81 -10.08 -1.50
CA ILE A 70 -14.58 -9.33 -1.75
C ILE A 70 -14.63 -8.68 -3.13
N CYS A 71 -15.10 -9.40 -4.16
CA CYS A 71 -15.31 -8.85 -5.50
C CYS A 71 -16.30 -7.69 -5.49
N THR A 72 -17.45 -7.85 -4.83
CA THR A 72 -18.45 -6.78 -4.71
C THR A 72 -17.83 -5.53 -4.07
N LYS A 73 -17.06 -5.69 -3.00
CA LYS A 73 -16.39 -4.57 -2.35
C LYS A 73 -15.36 -3.89 -3.27
N TYR A 74 -14.60 -4.68 -4.02
CA TYR A 74 -13.66 -4.15 -5.01
C TYR A 74 -14.37 -3.36 -6.10
N ASP A 75 -15.52 -3.86 -6.59
CA ASP A 75 -16.34 -3.22 -7.60
C ASP A 75 -16.84 -1.85 -7.10
N ASP A 76 -17.37 -1.80 -5.87
CA ASP A 76 -17.82 -0.55 -5.23
C ASP A 76 -16.69 0.47 -5.13
N ILE A 77 -15.49 0.03 -4.69
CA ILE A 77 -14.32 0.90 -4.55
C ILE A 77 -13.85 1.40 -5.92
N TRP A 78 -13.78 0.50 -6.91
CA TRP A 78 -13.34 0.85 -8.27
C TRP A 78 -14.24 1.91 -8.89
N VAL A 79 -15.55 1.69 -8.85
CA VAL A 79 -16.53 2.63 -9.40
C VAL A 79 -16.55 3.94 -8.61
N GLY A 80 -16.58 3.84 -7.28
CA GLY A 80 -16.70 5.01 -6.41
C GLY A 80 -15.45 5.90 -6.39
N SER A 81 -14.26 5.33 -6.70
CA SER A 81 -13.00 6.06 -6.71
C SER A 81 -12.55 6.52 -8.10
N TRP A 82 -13.25 6.11 -9.17
CA TRP A 82 -12.88 6.46 -10.53
C TRP A 82 -12.96 7.98 -10.76
N HIS A 83 -11.93 8.56 -11.38
CA HIS A 83 -11.89 9.98 -11.69
C HIS A 83 -11.23 10.27 -13.05
N LYS A 84 -11.52 11.44 -13.61
CA LYS A 84 -11.11 11.85 -14.96
C LYS A 84 -9.59 12.01 -15.17
N ASP A 85 -8.83 12.14 -14.10
CA ASP A 85 -7.39 12.37 -14.18
C ASP A 85 -6.59 11.04 -14.19
N ILE A 86 -7.28 9.88 -14.25
CA ILE A 86 -6.66 8.57 -14.45
C ILE A 86 -6.24 8.44 -15.90
N PHE A 87 -4.99 8.06 -16.15
CA PHE A 87 -4.48 7.82 -17.49
C PHE A 87 -3.95 6.39 -17.66
N ILE A 88 -4.07 5.87 -18.88
CA ILE A 88 -3.56 4.55 -19.28
C ILE A 88 -2.41 4.79 -20.26
N ALA A 89 -1.21 4.37 -19.89
CA ALA A 89 -0.01 4.57 -20.72
C ALA A 89 0.13 3.51 -21.82
N ASP A 90 -0.28 2.25 -21.55
CA ASP A 90 -0.23 1.18 -22.55
C ASP A 90 -1.49 1.20 -23.40
N VAL A 91 -1.37 1.72 -24.61
CA VAL A 91 -2.49 1.85 -25.57
C VAL A 91 -3.12 0.50 -25.99
N ARG A 92 -2.48 -0.62 -25.69
CA ARG A 92 -3.00 -1.97 -25.99
C ARG A 92 -3.92 -2.49 -24.92
N MET A 93 -3.99 -1.81 -23.78
CA MET A 93 -4.78 -2.21 -22.59
C MET A 93 -5.83 -1.16 -22.27
N GLY A 94 -7.03 -1.62 -21.97
CA GLY A 94 -8.11 -0.75 -21.47
C GLY A 94 -8.24 -0.83 -19.94
N SER A 95 -9.14 -0.03 -19.38
CA SER A 95 -9.50 -0.04 -17.95
C SER A 95 -9.89 -1.44 -17.47
N ASP A 96 -10.63 -2.19 -18.30
CA ASP A 96 -11.14 -3.53 -17.97
C ASP A 96 -10.02 -4.56 -17.79
N ASN A 97 -8.90 -4.39 -18.50
CA ASN A 97 -7.72 -5.23 -18.30
C ASN A 97 -7.14 -5.02 -16.89
N TYR A 98 -6.98 -3.77 -16.46
CA TYR A 98 -6.46 -3.43 -15.13
C TYR A 98 -7.43 -3.81 -14.02
N TYR A 99 -8.72 -3.59 -14.23
CA TYR A 99 -9.77 -4.08 -13.33
C TYR A 99 -9.66 -5.59 -13.10
N SER A 100 -9.52 -6.37 -14.18
CA SER A 100 -9.36 -7.82 -14.12
C SER A 100 -8.05 -8.25 -13.45
N ILE A 101 -6.96 -7.49 -13.64
CA ILE A 101 -5.69 -7.72 -12.93
C ILE A 101 -5.87 -7.53 -11.42
N GLY A 102 -6.58 -6.47 -10.98
CA GLY A 102 -6.88 -6.24 -9.57
C GLY A 102 -7.70 -7.37 -8.96
N LYS A 103 -8.75 -7.84 -9.64
CA LYS A 103 -9.53 -9.03 -9.20
C LYS A 103 -8.66 -10.28 -9.08
N ARG A 104 -7.73 -10.49 -10.01
CA ARG A 104 -6.78 -11.60 -9.94
C ARG A 104 -5.83 -11.50 -8.74
N CYS A 105 -5.37 -10.29 -8.39
CA CYS A 105 -4.58 -10.08 -7.16
C CYS A 105 -5.37 -10.51 -5.92
N LEU A 106 -6.63 -10.10 -5.82
CA LEU A 106 -7.53 -10.47 -4.72
C LEU A 106 -7.85 -11.98 -4.71
N SER A 107 -8.03 -12.59 -5.87
CA SER A 107 -8.23 -14.05 -6.00
C SER A 107 -7.02 -14.83 -5.49
N ASN A 108 -5.81 -14.44 -5.91
CA ASN A 108 -4.57 -15.06 -5.42
C ASN A 108 -4.43 -14.91 -3.90
N TYR A 109 -4.80 -13.75 -3.37
CA TYR A 109 -4.80 -13.49 -1.94
C TYR A 109 -5.79 -14.38 -1.19
N TYR A 110 -7.04 -14.45 -1.69
CA TYR A 110 -8.10 -15.28 -1.13
C TYR A 110 -7.73 -16.77 -1.12
N HIS A 111 -7.18 -17.31 -2.21
CA HIS A 111 -6.75 -18.71 -2.26
C HIS A 111 -5.62 -19.04 -1.29
N LYS A 112 -4.82 -18.05 -0.89
CA LYS A 112 -3.72 -18.25 0.03
C LYS A 112 -4.11 -18.11 1.50
N TYR A 113 -5.01 -17.19 1.82
CA TYR A 113 -5.30 -16.78 3.20
C TYR A 113 -6.75 -16.98 3.62
N GLY A 114 -7.69 -17.11 2.66
CA GLY A 114 -9.11 -17.32 2.94
C GLY A 114 -9.49 -18.78 3.20
N PRO A 115 -10.79 -19.03 3.51
CA PRO A 115 -11.85 -18.03 3.66
C PRO A 115 -11.97 -17.44 5.07
N THR A 116 -11.23 -17.90 6.07
CA THR A 116 -11.42 -17.55 7.49
C THR A 116 -10.57 -16.38 7.91
N PHE A 117 -9.61 -15.88 7.35
CA PHE A 117 -8.81 -14.69 7.69
C PHE A 117 -8.65 -14.45 9.20
N ASP A 118 -8.21 -15.49 9.92
CA ASP A 118 -8.16 -15.56 11.38
C ASP A 118 -6.87 -14.99 12.01
N GLU A 119 -6.22 -14.07 11.32
CA GLU A 119 -4.99 -13.43 11.79
C GLU A 119 -5.26 -12.48 12.98
N TYR A 120 -4.29 -12.41 13.88
CA TYR A 120 -4.30 -11.46 15.01
C TYR A 120 -3.90 -10.06 14.57
N VAL A 121 -4.81 -9.37 13.87
CA VAL A 121 -4.58 -8.05 13.31
C VAL A 121 -4.52 -7.00 14.40
N VAL A 122 -3.43 -6.24 14.45
CA VAL A 122 -3.25 -5.06 15.29
C VAL A 122 -3.91 -3.85 14.65
N GLY A 123 -3.75 -3.71 13.33
CA GLY A 123 -4.36 -2.64 12.54
C GLY A 123 -3.98 -2.70 11.08
N THR A 124 -4.76 -1.99 10.27
CA THR A 124 -4.56 -1.75 8.85
C THR A 124 -4.28 -0.28 8.60
N GLU A 125 -3.59 0.05 7.51
CA GLU A 125 -3.14 1.42 7.17
C GLU A 125 -2.53 2.13 8.39
N LEU A 126 -1.72 1.38 9.15
CA LEU A 126 -1.21 1.83 10.44
C LEU A 126 -0.10 2.86 10.25
N ALA A 127 -0.36 4.08 10.73
CA ALA A 127 0.65 5.13 10.73
C ALA A 127 1.77 4.79 11.73
N MET A 128 2.98 4.70 11.22
CA MET A 128 4.19 4.42 11.98
C MET A 128 5.05 5.68 12.07
N ASP A 129 5.63 5.89 13.23
CA ASP A 129 6.41 7.09 13.52
C ASP A 129 7.55 6.73 14.48
N PHE A 130 8.80 7.05 14.12
CA PHE A 130 9.94 6.84 15.03
C PHE A 130 11.05 7.88 14.82
N LYS A 131 11.84 8.09 15.85
CA LYS A 131 13.00 8.98 15.83
C LYS A 131 14.29 8.18 15.95
N MET A 132 15.13 8.27 14.93
CA MET A 132 16.49 7.70 14.97
C MET A 132 17.46 8.71 15.54
N ASN A 133 18.20 8.29 16.58
CA ASN A 133 19.19 9.13 17.29
C ASN A 133 18.65 10.49 17.77
N GLY A 134 17.36 10.56 18.09
CA GLY A 134 16.69 11.79 18.54
C GLY A 134 16.58 12.91 17.48
N ARG A 135 17.24 12.73 16.32
CA ARG A 135 17.39 13.77 15.29
C ARG A 135 16.57 13.52 14.04
N TYR A 136 16.54 12.27 13.57
CA TYR A 136 15.90 11.93 12.30
C TYR A 136 14.54 11.30 12.55
N HIS A 137 13.50 11.98 12.14
CA HIS A 137 12.12 11.56 12.32
C HIS A 137 11.62 10.86 11.07
N PHE A 138 11.20 9.61 11.19
CA PHE A 138 10.68 8.80 10.09
C PHE A 138 9.20 8.57 10.26
N ARG A 139 8.49 8.55 9.14
CA ARG A 139 7.08 8.21 9.06
C ARG A 139 6.84 7.22 7.93
N GLY A 140 5.94 6.28 8.18
CA GLY A 140 5.44 5.34 7.18
C GLY A 140 4.01 4.97 7.47
N VAL A 141 3.40 4.26 6.54
CA VAL A 141 2.11 3.60 6.72
C VAL A 141 2.33 2.14 6.37
N VAL A 142 1.98 1.25 7.27
CA VAL A 142 2.06 -0.19 7.08
C VAL A 142 0.67 -0.67 6.68
N ASP A 143 0.56 -1.40 5.56
CA ASP A 143 -0.73 -1.85 5.05
C ASP A 143 -1.47 -2.71 6.09
N ARG A 144 -0.77 -3.64 6.75
CA ARG A 144 -1.30 -4.42 7.87
C ARG A 144 -0.20 -4.84 8.83
N LEU A 145 -0.48 -4.79 10.12
CA LEU A 145 0.37 -5.29 11.20
C LEU A 145 -0.39 -6.37 11.97
N ASP A 146 0.20 -7.56 12.11
CA ASP A 146 -0.33 -8.65 12.92
C ASP A 146 0.55 -8.91 14.14
N ARG A 147 -0.08 -9.45 15.20
CA ARG A 147 0.62 -9.90 16.42
C ARG A 147 0.20 -11.32 16.78
N PRO A 148 0.72 -12.35 16.07
CA PRO A 148 0.31 -13.74 16.27
C PRO A 148 0.61 -14.28 17.66
N LYS A 149 1.59 -13.71 18.36
CA LYS A 149 1.90 -14.00 19.77
C LYS A 149 2.67 -12.85 20.43
N PRO A 150 2.72 -12.77 21.78
CA PRO A 150 3.46 -11.73 22.48
C PRO A 150 4.91 -11.62 21.99
N GLY A 151 5.37 -10.41 21.74
CA GLY A 151 6.72 -10.12 21.27
C GLY A 151 7.02 -10.48 19.81
N ARG A 152 6.02 -10.96 19.04
CA ARG A 152 6.19 -11.25 17.61
C ARG A 152 5.22 -10.45 16.79
N TYR A 153 5.75 -9.65 15.86
CA TYR A 153 4.97 -8.88 14.90
C TYR A 153 5.23 -9.38 13.47
N VAL A 154 4.22 -9.27 12.62
CA VAL A 154 4.32 -9.56 11.20
C VAL A 154 3.82 -8.33 10.44
N ILE A 155 4.69 -7.77 9.61
CA ILE A 155 4.39 -6.63 8.76
C ILE A 155 3.97 -7.16 7.39
N HIS A 156 2.83 -6.70 6.91
CA HIS A 156 2.35 -6.98 5.56
C HIS A 156 2.42 -5.69 4.74
N ASP A 157 3.02 -5.79 3.57
CA ASP A 157 3.13 -4.74 2.57
C ASP A 157 2.64 -5.34 1.24
N TYR A 158 1.46 -4.93 0.81
CA TYR A 158 0.80 -5.49 -0.37
C TYR A 158 1.43 -4.94 -1.63
N LYS A 159 1.66 -5.80 -2.61
CA LYS A 159 2.24 -5.43 -3.90
C LYS A 159 1.39 -6.01 -5.03
N THR A 160 0.92 -5.14 -5.89
CA THR A 160 0.14 -5.47 -7.11
C THR A 160 1.00 -5.52 -8.36
N GLY A 161 2.32 -5.40 -8.21
CA GLY A 161 3.29 -5.42 -9.31
C GLY A 161 3.42 -6.80 -9.96
N LYS A 162 3.91 -6.82 -11.21
CA LYS A 162 4.06 -8.07 -12.01
C LYS A 162 5.10 -9.04 -11.46
N HIS A 163 6.07 -8.56 -10.69
CA HIS A 163 7.18 -9.37 -10.19
C HIS A 163 7.16 -9.44 -8.68
N PRO A 164 7.12 -10.66 -8.10
CA PRO A 164 7.23 -10.83 -6.65
C PRO A 164 8.62 -10.41 -6.17
N LEU A 165 8.69 -9.90 -4.95
CA LEU A 165 9.97 -9.64 -4.29
C LEU A 165 10.69 -10.97 -4.02
N THR A 166 11.96 -11.06 -4.41
CA THR A 166 12.83 -12.16 -3.99
C THR A 166 13.25 -11.96 -2.54
N VAL A 167 13.65 -13.04 -1.86
CA VAL A 167 14.15 -12.97 -0.47
C VAL A 167 15.31 -11.98 -0.35
N ASN A 168 16.22 -11.95 -1.31
CA ASN A 168 17.35 -11.02 -1.29
C ASN A 168 16.91 -9.57 -1.52
N SER A 169 15.95 -9.31 -2.41
CA SER A 169 15.42 -7.97 -2.60
C SER A 169 14.60 -7.50 -1.40
N ALA A 170 13.90 -8.39 -0.72
CA ALA A 170 13.17 -8.07 0.50
C ALA A 170 14.11 -7.68 1.66
N LYS A 171 15.22 -8.42 1.87
CA LYS A 171 16.22 -8.10 2.91
C LYS A 171 16.86 -6.72 2.74
N ASN A 172 17.00 -6.26 1.50
CA ASN A 172 17.60 -4.97 1.17
C ASN A 172 16.55 -3.88 0.88
N ASN A 173 15.26 -4.16 1.13
CA ASN A 173 14.19 -3.23 0.87
C ASN A 173 14.12 -2.16 1.97
N LEU A 174 14.49 -0.93 1.62
CA LEU A 174 14.52 0.18 2.57
C LEU A 174 13.14 0.44 3.23
N GLN A 175 12.04 0.20 2.53
CA GLN A 175 10.68 0.34 3.08
C GLN A 175 10.47 -0.63 4.24
N LEU A 176 10.80 -1.90 4.02
CA LEU A 176 10.67 -2.94 5.06
C LEU A 176 11.61 -2.69 6.23
N VAL A 177 12.82 -2.19 5.98
CA VAL A 177 13.77 -1.80 7.04
C VAL A 177 13.20 -0.66 7.89
N ILE A 178 12.66 0.38 7.26
CA ILE A 178 12.00 1.49 7.98
C ILE A 178 10.84 0.97 8.82
N TYR A 179 9.99 0.12 8.28
CA TYR A 179 8.86 -0.46 9.02
C TYR A 179 9.30 -1.31 10.20
N HIS A 180 10.34 -2.13 10.00
CA HIS A 180 10.90 -2.95 11.09
C HIS A 180 11.45 -2.11 12.25
N LEU A 181 12.00 -0.93 11.98
CA LEU A 181 12.48 -0.02 13.02
C LEU A 181 11.34 0.67 13.79
N CYS A 182 10.10 0.62 13.28
CA CYS A 182 8.93 1.24 13.91
C CYS A 182 8.16 0.27 14.85
N VAL A 183 8.43 -1.04 14.78
CA VAL A 183 7.77 -2.12 15.54
C VAL A 183 8.70 -2.66 16.61
#